data_8f63f7e1c88d7213a2925379148e61cc
#
_entry.id   8f63f7e1c88d7213a2925379148e61cc
#
_cell.length_a   1.000
_cell.length_b   1.000
_cell.length_c   1.000
_cell.angle_alpha   90.00
_cell.angle_beta   90.00
_cell.angle_gamma   90.00
#
_symmetry.space_group_name_H-M   'P 1'
#
loop_
_entity.id
_entity.type
_entity.pdbx_description
1 polymer ?
#
loop_
_entity_poly.entity_id
_entity_poly.type
_entity_poly.pdbx_seq_one_letter_code
_entity_poly.pdbx_strand_id
1 'polypeptide(L)'
;MPKRPTRLVFYSDDMVPVEISGVVESADINPFSNDPEFIVSIICPDPYFIALEPTVLTGQSVRPGGAITEIDYNGSIDTGIYVKVTHVSNPTPTVINIQIGDPDINYFNVDASVNAAKYFEMSSIPGVKYVQTVDLNTGVITNLLSKLHIAEGSTWPTILQPGVNDFSIITDQGVQDWELRYFERFGGL
;
A
#
# COMPACT_ATOMS: atom_id res chain seq x y z
N MET A 1 -13.89 -5.71 31.33
CA MET A 1 -12.65 -4.97 30.93
C MET A 1 -12.72 -4.71 29.43
N PRO A 2 -12.31 -3.55 28.92
CA PRO A 2 -12.20 -3.36 27.48
C PRO A 2 -11.15 -4.33 26.94
N LYS A 3 -11.53 -5.12 25.94
CA LYS A 3 -10.61 -6.03 25.26
C LYS A 3 -9.57 -5.18 24.52
N ARG A 4 -8.29 -5.37 24.82
CA ARG A 4 -7.19 -4.64 24.16
C ARG A 4 -6.83 -5.33 22.85
N PRO A 5 -6.54 -4.57 21.79
CA PRO A 5 -5.98 -5.16 20.60
C PRO A 5 -4.65 -5.85 20.94
N THR A 6 -4.50 -7.03 20.41
CA THR A 6 -3.32 -7.89 20.58
C THR A 6 -2.70 -8.13 19.23
N ARG A 7 -1.40 -8.09 19.15
CA ARG A 7 -0.61 -8.35 17.96
C ARG A 7 0.17 -9.64 18.20
N LEU A 8 0.02 -10.61 17.31
CA LEU A 8 0.83 -11.81 17.27
C LEU A 8 1.82 -11.70 16.12
N VAL A 9 3.07 -11.99 16.40
CA VAL A 9 4.16 -11.98 15.42
C VAL A 9 4.69 -13.40 15.27
N PHE A 10 4.82 -13.84 14.04
CA PHE A 10 5.35 -15.15 13.68
C PHE A 10 6.69 -14.97 12.98
N TYR A 11 7.66 -15.72 13.44
CA TYR A 11 8.99 -15.83 12.86
C TYR A 11 9.20 -17.24 12.34
N SER A 12 9.69 -17.36 11.13
CA SER A 12 10.11 -18.63 10.53
C SER A 12 11.42 -18.41 9.78
N ASP A 13 12.26 -19.42 9.72
CA ASP A 13 13.55 -19.35 9.01
C ASP A 13 13.36 -19.24 7.50
N ASP A 14 12.22 -19.73 6.98
CA ASP A 14 11.93 -19.83 5.55
C ASP A 14 10.95 -18.76 5.03
N MET A 15 10.42 -17.90 5.90
CA MET A 15 9.40 -16.92 5.54
C MET A 15 9.72 -15.53 6.11
N VAL A 16 9.27 -14.49 5.41
CA VAL A 16 9.29 -13.13 5.98
C VAL A 16 8.50 -13.11 7.28
N PRO A 17 8.99 -12.43 8.33
CA PRO A 17 8.24 -12.27 9.57
C PRO A 17 6.90 -11.59 9.31
N VAL A 18 5.84 -12.18 9.84
CA VAL A 18 4.47 -11.69 9.65
C VAL A 18 3.76 -11.46 10.96
N GLU A 19 2.73 -10.65 10.93
CA GLU A 19 1.86 -10.38 12.07
C GLU A 19 0.39 -10.52 11.71
N ILE A 20 -0.41 -10.82 12.74
CA ILE A 20 -1.86 -10.71 12.71
C ILE A 20 -2.34 -9.94 13.93
N SER A 21 -3.31 -9.08 13.73
CA SER A 21 -3.89 -8.28 14.80
C SER A 21 -5.30 -8.73 15.13
N GLY A 22 -5.62 -8.83 16.42
CA GLY A 22 -6.93 -9.27 16.88
C GLY A 22 -7.21 -8.90 18.33
N VAL A 23 -8.27 -9.46 18.86
CA VAL A 23 -8.66 -9.29 20.25
C VAL A 23 -8.74 -10.65 20.89
N VAL A 24 -8.07 -10.83 22.04
CA VAL A 24 -8.14 -12.09 22.81
C VAL A 24 -9.58 -12.32 23.25
N GLU A 25 -10.15 -13.44 22.85
CA GLU A 25 -11.49 -13.88 23.24
C GLU A 25 -11.43 -14.70 24.52
N SER A 26 -10.57 -15.72 24.55
CA SER A 26 -10.35 -16.55 25.72
C SER A 26 -8.88 -16.96 25.84
N ALA A 27 -8.49 -17.31 27.05
CA ALA A 27 -7.20 -17.91 27.34
C ALA A 27 -7.45 -19.04 28.37
N ASP A 28 -7.21 -20.26 27.94
CA ASP A 28 -7.40 -21.45 28.77
C ASP A 28 -6.03 -22.02 29.16
N ILE A 29 -5.84 -22.22 30.45
CA ILE A 29 -4.63 -22.80 31.02
C ILE A 29 -5.05 -24.02 31.82
N ASN A 30 -4.48 -25.16 31.52
CA ASN A 30 -4.62 -26.34 32.36
C ASN A 30 -3.34 -26.59 33.17
N PRO A 31 -3.21 -25.93 34.36
CA PRO A 31 -1.98 -25.96 35.14
C PRO A 31 -1.73 -27.29 35.84
N PHE A 32 -2.72 -28.21 35.85
CA PHE A 32 -2.66 -29.50 36.55
C PHE A 32 -2.46 -30.67 35.61
N SER A 33 -2.18 -30.45 34.34
CA SER A 33 -1.82 -31.48 33.36
C SER A 33 -0.34 -31.84 33.48
N ASN A 34 -0.01 -33.11 33.25
CA ASN A 34 1.40 -33.55 33.15
C ASN A 34 2.11 -32.93 31.91
N ASP A 35 1.32 -32.40 30.99
CA ASP A 35 1.77 -31.66 29.81
C ASP A 35 0.91 -30.37 29.73
N PRO A 36 1.34 -29.28 30.36
CA PRO A 36 0.54 -28.06 30.47
C PRO A 36 0.42 -27.38 29.10
N GLU A 37 -0.79 -27.35 28.57
CA GLU A 37 -1.12 -26.64 27.36
C GLU A 37 -1.69 -25.24 27.68
N PHE A 38 -1.32 -24.27 26.87
CA PHE A 38 -1.84 -22.92 26.90
C PHE A 38 -2.54 -22.60 25.59
N ILE A 39 -3.86 -22.43 25.62
CA ILE A 39 -4.67 -22.14 24.44
C ILE A 39 -5.15 -20.70 24.51
N VAL A 40 -4.86 -19.91 23.48
CA VAL A 40 -5.38 -18.55 23.32
C VAL A 40 -6.25 -18.48 22.08
N SER A 41 -7.50 -18.09 22.24
CA SER A 41 -8.41 -17.78 21.14
C SER A 41 -8.39 -16.29 20.86
N ILE A 42 -8.17 -15.93 19.59
CA ILE A 42 -8.09 -14.53 19.14
C ILE A 42 -9.08 -14.33 17.99
N ILE A 43 -9.93 -13.31 18.12
CA ILE A 43 -10.78 -12.85 17.02
C ILE A 43 -10.02 -11.81 16.23
N CYS A 44 -9.78 -12.08 14.96
CA CYS A 44 -9.10 -11.20 14.02
C CYS A 44 -10.12 -10.59 13.06
N PRO A 45 -10.42 -9.27 13.15
CA PRO A 45 -11.33 -8.61 12.23
C PRO A 45 -10.82 -8.59 10.78
N ASP A 46 -9.50 -8.51 10.61
CA ASP A 46 -8.81 -8.72 9.35
C ASP A 46 -8.02 -10.03 9.46
N PRO A 47 -8.50 -11.12 8.85
CA PRO A 47 -7.94 -12.46 9.06
C PRO A 47 -6.69 -12.74 8.22
N TYR A 48 -5.97 -11.71 7.83
CA TYR A 48 -4.77 -11.83 7.01
C TYR A 48 -3.51 -11.58 7.82
N PHE A 49 -2.47 -12.34 7.52
CA PHE A 49 -1.13 -12.07 8.00
C PHE A 49 -0.48 -10.99 7.13
N ILE A 50 0.21 -10.07 7.75
CA ILE A 50 0.84 -8.92 7.09
C ILE A 50 2.33 -8.95 7.41
N ALA A 51 3.20 -8.78 6.40
CA ALA A 51 4.63 -8.66 6.61
C ALA A 51 4.94 -7.51 7.59
N LEU A 52 5.94 -7.69 8.46
CA LEU A 52 6.30 -6.68 9.48
C LEU A 52 6.87 -5.40 8.84
N GLU A 53 7.59 -5.56 7.76
CA GLU A 53 8.25 -4.47 7.06
C GLU A 53 7.63 -4.30 5.67
N PRO A 54 7.43 -3.05 5.22
CA PRO A 54 6.97 -2.80 3.86
C PRO A 54 8.09 -3.06 2.86
N THR A 55 7.74 -3.56 1.69
CA THR A 55 8.60 -3.46 0.52
C THR A 55 8.55 -2.04 0.00
N VAL A 56 9.71 -1.45 -0.25
CA VAL A 56 9.87 -0.07 -0.74
C VAL A 56 10.59 -0.10 -2.08
N LEU A 57 9.96 0.43 -3.09
CA LEU A 57 10.52 0.62 -4.43
C LEU A 57 10.58 2.10 -4.76
N THR A 58 11.60 2.49 -5.51
CA THR A 58 11.80 3.88 -5.97
C THR A 58 12.14 3.92 -7.44
N GLY A 59 11.77 4.99 -8.09
CA GLY A 59 12.09 5.20 -9.50
C GLY A 59 11.73 6.60 -9.98
N GLN A 60 11.73 6.77 -11.27
CA GLN A 60 11.37 8.03 -11.89
C GLN A 60 10.13 7.88 -12.77
N SER A 61 9.31 8.94 -12.81
CA SER A 61 8.17 9.00 -13.71
C SER A 61 8.62 8.97 -15.17
N VAL A 62 7.80 8.39 -16.00
CA VAL A 62 8.04 8.30 -17.44
C VAL A 62 7.05 9.17 -18.20
N ARG A 63 7.35 9.45 -19.46
CA ARG A 63 6.37 10.02 -20.38
C ARG A 63 5.49 8.90 -20.94
N PRO A 64 4.34 9.21 -21.53
CA PRO A 64 3.48 8.20 -22.17
C PRO A 64 4.29 7.28 -23.09
N GLY A 65 4.14 5.96 -22.90
CA GLY A 65 4.92 4.94 -23.60
C GLY A 65 6.33 4.68 -23.06
N GLY A 66 6.66 5.19 -21.87
CA GLY A 66 7.94 4.92 -21.19
C GLY A 66 8.02 3.54 -20.52
N ALA A 67 9.15 3.29 -19.87
CA ALA A 67 9.43 2.01 -19.26
C ALA A 67 8.46 1.68 -18.10
N ILE A 68 8.05 0.42 -18.04
CA ILE A 68 7.26 -0.19 -16.97
C ILE A 68 8.23 -0.80 -15.95
N THR A 69 7.87 -0.74 -14.69
CA THR A 69 8.57 -1.42 -13.60
C THR A 69 7.79 -2.68 -13.25
N GLU A 70 8.40 -3.84 -13.38
CA GLU A 70 7.82 -5.10 -12.93
C GLU A 70 7.95 -5.21 -11.41
N ILE A 71 6.86 -5.54 -10.75
CA ILE A 71 6.79 -5.80 -9.30
C ILE A 71 6.40 -7.25 -9.10
N ASP A 72 7.31 -8.06 -8.58
CA ASP A 72 7.01 -9.42 -8.16
C ASP A 72 6.45 -9.38 -6.72
N TYR A 73 5.12 -9.50 -6.62
CA TYR A 73 4.42 -9.48 -5.35
C TYR A 73 4.20 -10.89 -4.83
N ASN A 74 4.91 -11.25 -3.73
CA ASN A 74 4.94 -12.60 -3.17
C ASN A 74 3.80 -12.89 -2.17
N GLY A 75 2.93 -11.93 -1.88
CA GLY A 75 1.76 -12.19 -1.05
C GLY A 75 0.78 -13.14 -1.72
N SER A 76 -0.06 -13.81 -0.94
CA SER A 76 -1.12 -14.69 -1.45
C SER A 76 -2.48 -14.00 -1.56
N ILE A 77 -2.59 -12.77 -1.09
CA ILE A 77 -3.81 -11.94 -1.07
C ILE A 77 -3.47 -10.56 -1.61
N ASP A 78 -4.38 -9.98 -2.37
CA ASP A 78 -4.26 -8.63 -2.89
C ASP A 78 -3.91 -7.61 -1.80
N THR A 79 -3.04 -6.66 -2.13
CA THR A 79 -2.64 -5.60 -1.20
C THR A 79 -2.80 -4.22 -1.79
N GLY A 80 -3.15 -3.25 -0.94
CA GLY A 80 -3.11 -1.85 -1.30
C GLY A 80 -1.69 -1.30 -1.30
N ILE A 81 -1.50 -0.17 -1.98
CA ILE A 81 -0.22 0.50 -2.11
C ILE A 81 -0.26 1.90 -1.49
N TYR A 82 0.90 2.38 -1.11
CA TYR A 82 1.20 3.80 -0.89
C TYR A 82 2.14 4.28 -1.98
N VAL A 83 1.83 5.42 -2.58
CA VAL A 83 2.67 6.07 -3.59
C VAL A 83 2.94 7.51 -3.17
N LYS A 84 4.20 7.92 -3.28
CA LYS A 84 4.64 9.30 -3.10
C LYS A 84 5.36 9.76 -4.36
N VAL A 85 5.02 10.95 -4.86
CA VAL A 85 5.68 11.56 -6.02
C VAL A 85 6.26 12.90 -5.61
N THR A 86 7.55 13.08 -5.85
CA THR A 86 8.32 14.29 -5.50
C THR A 86 8.91 14.96 -6.73
N HIS A 87 9.00 16.27 -6.68
CA HIS A 87 9.49 17.07 -7.80
C HIS A 87 11.00 16.94 -7.99
N VAL A 88 11.43 16.71 -9.23
CA VAL A 88 12.85 16.67 -9.61
C VAL A 88 13.18 17.77 -10.62
N SER A 89 12.38 17.92 -11.67
CA SER A 89 12.70 18.84 -12.75
C SER A 89 11.47 19.55 -13.31
N ASN A 90 11.70 20.75 -13.82
CA ASN A 90 10.71 21.49 -14.59
C ASN A 90 10.58 20.94 -16.03
N PRO A 91 9.42 21.09 -16.66
CA PRO A 91 8.23 21.78 -16.15
C PRO A 91 7.48 20.96 -15.07
N THR A 92 6.75 21.65 -14.21
CA THR A 92 5.89 21.09 -13.18
C THR A 92 4.75 20.29 -13.82
N PRO A 93 4.54 19.00 -13.50
CA PRO A 93 3.43 18.24 -14.03
C PRO A 93 2.10 18.79 -13.53
N THR A 94 1.07 18.66 -14.35
CA THR A 94 -0.31 19.01 -14.01
C THR A 94 -1.20 17.79 -13.88
N VAL A 95 -0.76 16.66 -14.41
CA VAL A 95 -1.43 15.35 -14.33
C VAL A 95 -0.44 14.27 -13.89
N ILE A 96 -0.86 13.46 -12.94
CA ILE A 96 -0.16 12.25 -12.51
C ILE A 96 -1.07 11.07 -12.86
N ASN A 97 -0.55 10.14 -13.66
CA ASN A 97 -1.21 8.88 -13.98
C ASN A 97 -0.44 7.74 -13.29
N ILE A 98 -1.15 6.93 -12.53
CA ILE A 98 -0.62 5.74 -11.88
C ILE A 98 -1.29 4.52 -12.51
N GLN A 99 -0.49 3.58 -12.99
CA GLN A 99 -0.95 2.37 -13.65
C GLN A 99 -0.41 1.15 -12.93
N ILE A 100 -1.28 0.14 -12.73
CA ILE A 100 -0.90 -1.17 -12.22
C ILE A 100 -1.61 -2.23 -13.06
N GLY A 101 -0.83 -3.20 -13.59
CA GLY A 101 -1.34 -4.23 -14.49
C GLY A 101 -1.72 -3.65 -15.85
N ASP A 102 -2.84 -4.09 -16.40
CA ASP A 102 -3.31 -3.65 -17.73
C ASP A 102 -3.56 -2.13 -17.74
N PRO A 103 -2.77 -1.36 -18.52
CA PRO A 103 -2.88 0.10 -18.57
C PRO A 103 -4.21 0.60 -19.15
N ASP A 104 -4.93 -0.22 -19.89
CA ASP A 104 -6.21 0.14 -20.47
C ASP A 104 -7.37 0.04 -19.48
N ILE A 105 -7.17 -0.72 -18.40
CA ILE A 105 -8.23 -1.04 -17.43
C ILE A 105 -7.93 -0.44 -16.05
N ASN A 106 -6.67 -0.45 -15.62
CA ASN A 106 -6.25 -0.11 -14.26
C ASN A 106 -5.38 1.15 -14.21
N TYR A 107 -5.93 2.27 -14.65
CA TYR A 107 -5.24 3.54 -14.50
C TYR A 107 -6.02 4.51 -13.62
N PHE A 108 -5.29 5.44 -13.10
CA PHE A 108 -5.72 6.39 -12.11
C PHE A 108 -5.07 7.75 -12.45
N ASN A 109 -5.86 8.66 -12.95
CA ASN A 109 -5.41 10.01 -13.26
C ASN A 109 -5.81 11.00 -12.18
N VAL A 110 -4.87 11.84 -11.78
CA VAL A 110 -5.13 12.94 -10.84
C VAL A 110 -4.63 14.24 -11.42
N ASP A 111 -5.50 15.25 -11.44
CA ASP A 111 -5.08 16.61 -11.69
C ASP A 111 -4.34 17.15 -10.47
N ALA A 112 -3.02 17.00 -10.47
CA ALA A 112 -2.16 17.37 -9.36
C ALA A 112 -0.90 18.08 -9.86
N SER A 113 -0.62 19.22 -9.24
CA SER A 113 0.64 19.94 -9.46
C SER A 113 1.64 19.59 -8.38
N VAL A 114 2.77 18.99 -8.79
CA VAL A 114 3.91 18.67 -7.92
C VAL A 114 5.07 19.57 -8.28
N ASN A 115 5.56 20.35 -7.34
CA ASN A 115 6.67 21.30 -7.52
C ASN A 115 7.63 21.24 -6.34
N ALA A 116 8.68 22.02 -6.35
CA ALA A 116 9.69 22.03 -5.29
C ALA A 116 9.14 22.31 -3.87
N ALA A 117 7.93 22.88 -3.77
CA ALA A 117 7.27 23.16 -2.49
C ALA A 117 6.20 22.14 -2.12
N LYS A 118 5.84 21.20 -3.02
CA LYS A 118 4.73 20.26 -2.81
C LYS A 118 5.06 18.89 -3.36
N TYR A 119 4.70 17.84 -2.61
CA TYR A 119 4.67 16.48 -3.11
C TYR A 119 3.23 15.96 -3.18
N PHE A 120 3.03 14.97 -4.02
CA PHE A 120 1.80 14.19 -4.12
C PHE A 120 1.94 12.89 -3.35
N GLU A 121 0.87 12.45 -2.72
CA GLU A 121 0.79 11.11 -2.14
C GLU A 121 -0.61 10.53 -2.23
N MET A 122 -0.65 9.22 -2.37
CA MET A 122 -1.88 8.46 -2.30
C MET A 122 -1.70 7.18 -1.51
N SER A 123 -2.79 6.71 -0.94
CA SER A 123 -2.86 5.39 -0.33
C SER A 123 -4.12 4.66 -0.77
N SER A 124 -3.95 3.41 -1.13
CA SER A 124 -5.02 2.46 -1.40
C SER A 124 -5.13 1.38 -0.32
N ILE A 125 -4.31 1.45 0.70
CA ILE A 125 -4.30 0.51 1.81
C ILE A 125 -5.68 0.51 2.50
N PRO A 126 -6.30 -0.65 2.73
CA PRO A 126 -7.59 -0.75 3.41
C PRO A 126 -7.60 0.02 4.73
N GLY A 127 -8.62 0.85 4.93
CA GLY A 127 -8.75 1.70 6.12
C GLY A 127 -7.95 3.01 6.08
N VAL A 128 -7.01 3.18 5.13
CA VAL A 128 -6.16 4.38 5.01
C VAL A 128 -6.15 4.87 3.57
N LYS A 129 -7.33 5.15 3.00
CA LYS A 129 -7.48 5.57 1.61
C LYS A 129 -7.51 7.09 1.48
N TYR A 130 -6.58 7.64 0.71
CA TYR A 130 -6.54 9.08 0.40
C TYR A 130 -5.77 9.38 -0.87
N VAL A 131 -6.01 10.56 -1.41
CA VAL A 131 -5.25 11.20 -2.50
C VAL A 131 -5.09 12.66 -2.16
N GLN A 132 -3.85 13.13 -2.07
CA GLN A 132 -3.58 14.49 -1.60
C GLN A 132 -2.25 15.04 -2.09
N THR A 133 -2.11 16.35 -1.98
CA THR A 133 -0.80 17.00 -2.00
C THR A 133 -0.50 17.59 -0.64
N VAL A 134 0.79 17.59 -0.30
CA VAL A 134 1.30 18.17 0.95
C VAL A 134 2.30 19.26 0.63
N ASP A 135 2.09 20.44 1.19
CA ASP A 135 3.01 21.57 1.07
C ASP A 135 4.17 21.38 2.05
N LEU A 136 5.39 21.34 1.54
CA LEU A 136 6.61 21.09 2.31
C LEU A 136 6.97 22.20 3.29
N ASN A 137 6.55 23.43 3.00
CA ASN A 137 6.89 24.59 3.83
C ASN A 137 5.89 24.80 4.98
N THR A 138 4.63 24.50 4.72
CA THR A 138 3.54 24.79 5.66
C THR A 138 2.92 23.54 6.29
N GLY A 139 3.17 22.36 5.70
CA GLY A 139 2.52 21.09 6.09
C GLY A 139 1.03 21.01 5.70
N VAL A 140 0.53 21.98 4.95
CA VAL A 140 -0.89 22.03 4.54
C VAL A 140 -1.19 20.88 3.59
N ILE A 141 -2.21 20.09 3.95
CA ILE A 141 -2.71 18.98 3.16
C ILE A 141 -3.89 19.46 2.30
N THR A 142 -3.83 19.16 1.01
CA THR A 142 -4.92 19.43 0.07
C THR A 142 -5.45 18.10 -0.48
N ASN A 143 -6.71 17.77 -0.15
CA ASN A 143 -7.38 16.59 -0.67
C ASN A 143 -7.70 16.74 -2.16
N LEU A 144 -7.41 15.70 -2.95
CA LEU A 144 -7.57 15.67 -4.41
C LEU A 144 -8.63 14.65 -4.88
N LEU A 145 -9.46 14.10 -4.02
CA LEU A 145 -10.48 13.12 -4.41
C LEU A 145 -11.44 13.67 -5.49
N SER A 146 -11.75 14.96 -5.46
CA SER A 146 -12.59 15.59 -6.48
C SER A 146 -11.90 15.82 -7.84
N LYS A 147 -10.59 15.60 -7.89
CA LYS A 147 -9.75 15.75 -9.10
C LYS A 147 -9.27 14.40 -9.63
N LEU A 148 -9.85 13.35 -9.09
CA LEU A 148 -9.51 11.98 -9.43
C LEU A 148 -10.38 11.52 -10.60
N HIS A 149 -9.74 11.00 -11.64
CA HIS A 149 -10.37 10.35 -12.78
C HIS A 149 -9.94 8.88 -12.80
N ILE A 150 -10.91 8.00 -12.64
CA ILE A 150 -10.72 6.54 -12.64
C ILE A 150 -11.24 6.02 -13.97
N ALA A 151 -10.55 5.04 -14.58
CA ALA A 151 -11.03 4.38 -15.78
C ALA A 151 -12.42 3.77 -15.55
N GLU A 152 -13.27 3.83 -16.57
CA GLU A 152 -14.59 3.20 -16.53
C GLU A 152 -14.44 1.69 -16.32
N GLY A 153 -15.10 1.15 -15.30
CA GLY A 153 -14.96 -0.25 -14.88
C GLY A 153 -13.79 -0.57 -13.96
N SER A 154 -12.90 0.39 -13.73
CA SER A 154 -11.83 0.24 -12.74
C SER A 154 -12.39 0.38 -11.32
N THR A 155 -11.99 -0.51 -10.44
CA THR A 155 -12.29 -0.38 -9.01
C THR A 155 -11.24 0.50 -8.35
N TRP A 156 -11.67 1.49 -7.58
CA TRP A 156 -10.77 2.12 -6.63
C TRP A 156 -10.34 1.09 -5.59
N PRO A 157 -9.13 1.01 -5.30
CA PRO A 157 -7.90 1.65 -5.79
C PRO A 157 -6.96 0.62 -6.40
N THR A 158 -6.01 1.11 -7.16
CA THR A 158 -4.84 0.34 -7.61
C THR A 158 -4.33 -0.59 -6.51
N ILE A 159 -4.38 -1.88 -6.76
CA ILE A 159 -3.95 -2.93 -5.84
C ILE A 159 -2.94 -3.84 -6.55
N LEU A 160 -1.97 -4.36 -5.81
CA LEU A 160 -1.10 -5.43 -6.30
C LEU A 160 -1.81 -6.77 -6.10
N GLN A 161 -1.78 -7.59 -7.14
CA GLN A 161 -2.25 -8.97 -7.12
C GLN A 161 -1.07 -9.94 -6.96
N PRO A 162 -1.28 -11.13 -6.41
CA PRO A 162 -0.22 -12.14 -6.34
C PRO A 162 0.44 -12.39 -7.69
N GLY A 163 1.78 -12.42 -7.69
CA GLY A 163 2.60 -12.58 -8.88
C GLY A 163 3.11 -11.26 -9.48
N VAL A 164 3.41 -11.26 -10.77
CA VAL A 164 4.02 -10.12 -11.46
C VAL A 164 2.97 -9.07 -11.79
N ASN A 165 3.26 -7.82 -11.41
CA ASN A 165 2.44 -6.65 -11.70
C ASN A 165 3.28 -5.61 -12.44
N ASP A 166 2.77 -5.12 -13.54
CA ASP A 166 3.34 -3.98 -14.24
C ASP A 166 2.97 -2.69 -13.53
N PHE A 167 3.95 -1.86 -13.24
CA PHE A 167 3.76 -0.58 -12.55
C PHE A 167 4.40 0.56 -13.32
N SER A 168 3.70 1.65 -13.46
CA SER A 168 4.28 2.89 -13.97
C SER A 168 3.62 4.14 -13.37
N ILE A 169 4.42 5.19 -13.25
CA ILE A 169 3.94 6.55 -12.98
C ILE A 169 4.25 7.40 -14.19
N ILE A 170 3.20 7.90 -14.82
CA ILE A 170 3.29 8.73 -16.01
C ILE A 170 2.93 10.16 -15.64
N THR A 171 3.75 11.11 -16.06
CA THR A 171 3.48 12.54 -15.91
C THR A 171 3.38 13.21 -17.28
N ASP A 172 2.49 14.19 -17.40
CA ASP A 172 2.29 14.95 -18.64
C ASP A 172 3.54 15.74 -19.03
N GLN A 173 4.34 16.15 -18.03
CA GLN A 173 5.58 16.89 -18.26
C GLN A 173 6.55 16.77 -17.07
N GLY A 174 7.83 17.07 -17.33
CA GLY A 174 8.90 16.95 -16.35
C GLY A 174 9.25 15.50 -16.02
N VAL A 175 10.20 15.34 -15.11
CA VAL A 175 10.57 14.06 -14.49
C VAL A 175 10.38 14.22 -12.99
N GLN A 176 9.75 13.24 -12.37
CA GLN A 176 9.43 13.22 -10.96
C GLN A 176 9.99 11.94 -10.35
N ASP A 177 10.56 12.02 -9.16
CA ASP A 177 10.90 10.80 -8.40
C ASP A 177 9.64 10.25 -7.74
N TRP A 178 9.55 8.93 -7.66
CA TRP A 178 8.48 8.27 -6.94
C TRP A 178 9.02 7.22 -5.98
N GLU A 179 8.23 6.97 -4.95
CA GLU A 179 8.39 5.92 -3.98
C GLU A 179 7.06 5.16 -3.89
N LEU A 180 7.13 3.84 -4.03
CA LEU A 180 6.03 2.90 -3.83
C LEU A 180 6.31 2.09 -2.59
N ARG A 181 5.31 1.92 -1.71
CA ARG A 181 5.37 1.01 -0.56
C ARG A 181 4.16 0.09 -0.54
N TYR A 182 4.40 -1.14 -0.18
CA TYR A 182 3.34 -2.11 0.07
C TYR A 182 3.78 -3.12 1.14
N PHE A 183 2.80 -3.79 1.75
CA PHE A 183 3.04 -4.91 2.63
C PHE A 183 2.57 -6.19 1.96
N GLU A 184 3.37 -7.24 2.04
CA GLU A 184 2.92 -8.57 1.64
C GLU A 184 1.83 -9.05 2.58
N ARG A 185 0.75 -9.63 2.01
CA ARG A 185 -0.40 -10.15 2.75
C ARG A 185 -0.62 -11.61 2.40
N PHE A 186 -0.95 -12.42 3.43
CA PHE A 186 -1.10 -13.86 3.28
C PHE A 186 -2.43 -14.32 3.89
N GLY A 187 -3.16 -15.18 3.16
CA GLY A 187 -4.45 -15.73 3.57
C GLY A 187 -4.34 -16.90 4.55
N GLY A 188 -3.13 -17.31 4.93
CA GLY A 188 -2.80 -18.39 5.86
C GLY A 188 -1.29 -18.57 5.92
N LEU A 189 -0.80 -19.32 6.88
CA LEU A 189 0.60 -19.73 7.05
C LEU A 189 0.74 -21.22 6.80
#